data_c9262561797a9253f35f16e2f8236761
#
_entry.id   c9262561797a9253f35f16e2f8236761
#
_cell.length_a   1.000
_cell.length_b   1.000
_cell.length_c   1.000
_cell.angle_alpha   90.00
_cell.angle_beta   90.00
_cell.angle_gamma   90.00
#
_symmetry.space_group_name_H-M   'P 1'
#
loop_
_entity.id
_entity.type
_entity.pdbx_description
1 polymer ?
#
loop_
_entity_poly.entity_id
_entity_poly.type
_entity_poly.pdbx_seq_one_letter_code
_entity_poly.pdbx_strand_id
1 'polypeptide(L)'
;RHPLDYIGSEGGGGVGGGPGVSVGAALALKGTGRLPVAICGDGDFCMGVTAIWTAVHYRIPLLFVVCNNRSFFNDELHQERVARIRNRPPENRWIGQRISDPDIDCAALGRAQGAVGFAPVIKTGDLVPTFEQAITAVEQGEVAVVDVRVEPGYSAVATAAMLRGTEK
;
A
#
# COMPACT_ATOMS: atom_id res chain seq x y z
N ARG A 1 5.58 1.62 21.77
CA ARG A 1 5.79 2.36 23.00
C ARG A 1 4.47 2.84 23.58
N HIS A 2 3.54 3.27 22.75
CA HIS A 2 2.16 3.55 23.13
C HIS A 2 1.23 2.64 22.31
N PRO A 3 0.09 2.12 22.86
CA PRO A 3 -0.81 1.23 22.12
C PRO A 3 -1.29 1.78 20.78
N LEU A 4 -1.38 3.10 20.63
CA LEU A 4 -1.78 3.77 19.39
C LEU A 4 -0.62 4.12 18.44
N ASP A 5 0.61 3.70 18.72
CA ASP A 5 1.73 3.88 17.78
C ASP A 5 1.67 2.86 16.63
N TYR A 6 0.99 1.75 16.85
CA TYR A 6 0.68 0.77 15.82
C TYR A 6 -0.71 0.19 16.07
N ILE A 7 -1.61 0.47 15.14
CA ILE A 7 -3.02 0.07 15.27
C ILE A 7 -3.24 -1.36 14.74
N GLY A 8 -2.26 -1.89 14.03
CA GLY A 8 -2.34 -3.21 13.42
C GLY A 8 -2.48 -3.15 11.90
N SER A 9 -2.82 -4.28 11.30
CA SER A 9 -3.17 -4.40 9.91
C SER A 9 -4.61 -4.91 9.80
N GLU A 10 -5.19 -4.78 8.62
CA GLU A 10 -6.48 -5.41 8.38
C GLU A 10 -6.33 -6.94 8.49
N GLY A 11 -7.03 -7.51 9.42
CA GLY A 11 -6.87 -8.93 9.81
C GLY A 11 -7.64 -9.90 8.94
N GLY A 12 -8.46 -9.42 8.01
CA GLY A 12 -9.36 -10.24 7.21
C GLY A 12 -8.76 -10.79 5.92
N GLY A 13 -7.58 -10.34 5.51
CA GLY A 13 -6.92 -10.73 4.26
C GLY A 13 -7.67 -10.29 3.01
N GLY A 14 -8.63 -9.38 3.13
CA GLY A 14 -9.39 -8.83 2.00
C GLY A 14 -8.67 -7.66 1.35
N VAL A 15 -8.05 -7.88 0.20
CA VAL A 15 -7.43 -6.80 -0.57
C VAL A 15 -8.47 -5.74 -0.95
N GLY A 16 -8.11 -4.47 -0.79
CA GLY A 16 -9.00 -3.32 -1.01
C GLY A 16 -9.62 -2.75 0.26
N GLY A 17 -9.49 -3.45 1.40
CA GLY A 17 -9.99 -2.98 2.70
C GLY A 17 -9.09 -1.96 3.38
N GLY A 18 -7.79 -2.00 3.11
CA GLY A 18 -6.77 -1.19 3.78
C GLY A 18 -7.05 0.31 3.77
N PRO A 19 -7.35 0.94 2.64
CA PRO A 19 -7.68 2.36 2.60
C PRO A 19 -8.89 2.74 3.47
N GLY A 20 -9.97 1.95 3.42
CA GLY A 20 -11.17 2.20 4.24
C GLY A 20 -10.90 2.09 5.74
N VAL A 21 -10.22 1.02 6.14
CA VAL A 21 -9.82 0.81 7.55
C VAL A 21 -8.91 1.95 8.03
N SER A 22 -7.97 2.40 7.18
CA SER A 22 -7.06 3.50 7.52
C SER A 22 -7.79 4.82 7.72
N VAL A 23 -8.79 5.12 6.91
CA VAL A 23 -9.65 6.31 7.08
C VAL A 23 -10.42 6.21 8.42
N GLY A 24 -10.96 5.06 8.75
CA GLY A 24 -11.65 4.83 10.03
C GLY A 24 -10.71 5.01 11.22
N ALA A 25 -9.50 4.48 11.15
CA ALA A 25 -8.47 4.64 12.16
C ALA A 25 -8.03 6.11 12.32
N ALA A 26 -7.82 6.82 11.20
CA ALA A 26 -7.50 8.25 11.21
C ALA A 26 -8.62 9.09 11.82
N LEU A 27 -9.87 8.77 11.52
CA LEU A 27 -11.03 9.41 12.14
C LEU A 27 -11.02 9.23 13.67
N ALA A 28 -10.73 8.03 14.16
CA ALA A 28 -10.64 7.74 15.59
C ALA A 28 -9.49 8.49 16.27
N LEU A 29 -8.42 8.80 15.54
CA LEU A 29 -7.27 9.56 16.04
C LEU A 29 -7.43 11.08 15.90
N LYS A 30 -8.48 11.56 15.24
CA LYS A 30 -8.70 12.99 15.01
C LYS A 30 -8.76 13.76 16.32
N GLY A 31 -8.00 14.84 16.43
CA GLY A 31 -7.93 15.67 17.65
C GLY A 31 -7.00 15.14 18.75
N THR A 32 -6.34 14.02 18.55
CA THR A 32 -5.37 13.48 19.54
C THR A 32 -3.95 14.04 19.40
N GLY A 33 -3.68 14.86 18.39
CA GLY A 33 -2.33 15.36 18.08
C GLY A 33 -1.43 14.32 17.42
N ARG A 34 -1.95 13.15 17.02
CA ARG A 34 -1.21 12.11 16.30
C ARG A 34 -1.34 12.32 14.79
N LEU A 35 -0.28 12.00 14.07
CA LEU A 35 -0.26 11.97 12.61
C LEU A 35 -0.54 10.53 12.16
N PRO A 36 -1.72 10.25 11.57
CA PRO A 36 -2.04 8.93 11.06
C PRO A 36 -1.23 8.63 9.79
N VAL A 37 -0.62 7.45 9.72
CA VAL A 37 0.10 6.97 8.53
C VAL A 37 -0.42 5.59 8.18
N ALA A 38 -0.87 5.43 6.94
CA ALA A 38 -1.26 4.16 6.35
C ALA A 38 -0.19 3.70 5.34
N ILE A 39 0.28 2.46 5.47
CA ILE A 39 1.17 1.84 4.49
C ILE A 39 0.36 0.79 3.75
N CYS A 40 0.18 0.96 2.45
CA CYS A 40 -0.62 0.09 1.59
C CYS A 40 0.23 -0.46 0.44
N GLY A 41 -0.11 -1.65 -0.05
CA GLY A 41 0.32 -2.08 -1.37
C GLY A 41 -0.47 -1.36 -2.47
N ASP A 42 0.08 -1.31 -3.67
CA ASP A 42 -0.55 -0.70 -4.85
C ASP A 42 -1.89 -1.36 -5.20
N GLY A 43 -1.97 -2.68 -5.16
CA GLY A 43 -3.21 -3.41 -5.43
C GLY A 43 -4.30 -3.10 -4.41
N ASP A 44 -3.97 -3.14 -3.12
CA ASP A 44 -4.89 -2.80 -2.03
C ASP A 44 -5.38 -1.35 -2.16
N PHE A 45 -4.44 -0.42 -2.39
CA PHE A 45 -4.75 0.99 -2.60
C PHE A 45 -5.68 1.22 -3.79
N CYS A 46 -5.39 0.62 -4.95
CA CYS A 46 -6.21 0.78 -6.16
C CYS A 46 -7.63 0.26 -5.98
N MET A 47 -7.80 -0.85 -5.28
CA MET A 47 -9.12 -1.44 -5.04
C MET A 47 -9.96 -0.63 -4.03
N GLY A 48 -9.31 0.06 -3.09
CA GLY A 48 -9.97 0.86 -2.05
C GLY A 48 -9.87 2.37 -2.23
N VAL A 49 -9.39 2.88 -3.37
CA VAL A 49 -9.03 4.28 -3.60
C VAL A 49 -10.15 5.28 -3.31
N THR A 50 -11.41 4.91 -3.47
CA THR A 50 -12.56 5.77 -3.20
C THR A 50 -12.69 6.17 -1.72
N ALA A 51 -12.05 5.44 -0.80
CA ALA A 51 -12.00 5.83 0.60
C ALA A 51 -11.24 7.15 0.82
N ILE A 52 -10.32 7.51 -0.09
CA ILE A 52 -9.61 8.80 -0.04
C ILE A 52 -10.57 9.96 -0.20
N TRP A 53 -11.54 9.86 -1.12
CA TRP A 53 -12.58 10.86 -1.25
C TRP A 53 -13.33 11.07 0.08
N THR A 54 -13.64 10.00 0.80
CA THR A 54 -14.29 10.08 2.12
C THR A 54 -13.39 10.83 3.11
N ALA A 55 -12.09 10.53 3.16
CA ALA A 55 -11.16 11.23 4.04
C ALA A 55 -11.10 12.74 3.72
N VAL A 56 -11.01 13.10 2.45
CA VAL A 56 -10.99 14.50 1.98
C VAL A 56 -12.31 15.19 2.33
N HIS A 57 -13.44 14.58 2.01
CA HIS A 57 -14.77 15.14 2.24
C HIS A 57 -15.03 15.45 3.72
N TYR A 58 -14.64 14.53 4.61
CA TYR A 58 -14.84 14.70 6.06
C TYR A 58 -13.64 15.35 6.77
N ARG A 59 -12.65 15.85 6.01
CA ARG A 59 -11.47 16.52 6.55
C ARG A 59 -10.78 15.65 7.62
N ILE A 60 -10.43 14.43 7.25
CA ILE A 60 -9.72 13.46 8.08
C ILE A 60 -8.27 13.42 7.59
N PRO A 61 -7.34 14.17 8.22
CA PRO A 61 -5.95 14.21 7.77
C PRO A 61 -5.29 12.83 7.90
N LEU A 62 -4.61 12.40 6.85
CA LEU A 62 -4.01 11.07 6.80
C LEU A 62 -2.93 11.03 5.72
N LEU A 63 -1.79 10.43 6.01
CA LEU A 63 -0.76 10.11 5.05
C LEU A 63 -0.92 8.67 4.55
N PHE A 64 -1.16 8.50 3.26
CA PHE A 64 -1.02 7.21 2.59
C PHE A 64 0.38 7.08 1.97
N VAL A 65 1.09 6.04 2.33
CA VAL A 65 2.34 5.61 1.69
C VAL A 65 2.03 4.35 0.89
N VAL A 66 2.06 4.45 -0.43
CA VAL A 66 1.78 3.32 -1.33
C VAL A 66 3.08 2.67 -1.73
N CYS A 67 3.33 1.45 -1.26
CA CYS A 67 4.45 0.62 -1.69
C CYS A 67 4.12 -0.01 -3.05
N ASN A 68 4.43 0.72 -4.13
CA ASN A 68 4.04 0.38 -5.50
C ASN A 68 5.09 -0.52 -6.16
N ASN A 69 4.90 -1.83 -6.03
CA ASN A 69 5.70 -2.85 -6.68
C ASN A 69 5.11 -3.32 -8.03
N ARG A 70 3.98 -2.76 -8.43
CA ARG A 70 3.23 -3.07 -9.66
C ARG A 70 2.77 -4.52 -9.74
N SER A 71 2.44 -5.11 -8.58
CA SER A 71 2.01 -6.50 -8.53
C SER A 71 1.26 -6.84 -7.24
N PHE A 72 0.29 -7.72 -7.33
CA PHE A 72 -0.18 -8.55 -6.22
C PHE A 72 0.88 -9.64 -5.95
N PHE A 73 2.08 -9.24 -5.51
CA PHE A 73 3.23 -10.11 -5.44
C PHE A 73 3.07 -11.30 -4.49
N ASN A 74 2.29 -11.15 -3.41
CA ASN A 74 1.96 -12.26 -2.53
C ASN A 74 1.23 -13.37 -3.29
N ASP A 75 0.33 -12.99 -4.18
CA ASP A 75 -0.45 -13.95 -4.97
C ASP A 75 0.39 -14.59 -6.09
N GLU A 76 1.37 -13.87 -6.65
CA GLU A 76 2.37 -14.48 -7.54
C GLU A 76 3.10 -15.64 -6.83
N LEU A 77 3.51 -15.45 -5.57
CA LEU A 77 4.18 -16.51 -4.79
C LEU A 77 3.23 -17.66 -4.46
N HIS A 78 1.95 -17.36 -4.15
CA HIS A 78 0.95 -18.40 -3.93
C HIS A 78 0.70 -19.21 -5.20
N GLN A 79 0.60 -18.57 -6.36
CA GLN A 79 0.46 -19.26 -7.64
C GLN A 79 1.69 -20.13 -7.95
N GLU A 80 2.91 -19.64 -7.70
CA GLU A 80 4.12 -20.43 -7.83
C GLU A 80 4.08 -21.66 -6.94
N ARG A 81 3.73 -21.49 -5.67
CA ARG A 81 3.62 -22.59 -4.72
C ARG A 81 2.64 -23.67 -5.18
N VAL A 82 1.43 -23.26 -5.60
CA VAL A 82 0.42 -24.20 -6.11
C VAL A 82 0.88 -24.89 -7.39
N ALA A 83 1.55 -24.17 -8.31
CA ALA A 83 2.08 -24.75 -9.51
C ALA A 83 3.12 -25.85 -9.21
N ARG A 84 4.07 -25.57 -8.30
CA ARG A 84 5.09 -26.54 -7.88
C ARG A 84 4.47 -27.77 -7.23
N ILE A 85 3.52 -27.62 -6.30
CA ILE A 85 2.81 -28.73 -5.65
C ILE A 85 2.09 -29.62 -6.69
N ARG A 86 1.56 -28.99 -7.74
CA ARG A 86 0.82 -29.70 -8.81
C ARG A 86 1.69 -30.14 -9.98
N ASN A 87 3.02 -30.04 -9.88
CA ASN A 87 3.97 -30.32 -10.97
C ASN A 87 3.63 -29.56 -12.27
N ARG A 88 3.27 -28.28 -12.14
CA ARG A 88 2.99 -27.38 -13.27
C ARG A 88 4.09 -26.33 -13.38
N PRO A 89 4.35 -25.80 -14.59
CA PRO A 89 5.31 -24.72 -14.80
C PRO A 89 4.96 -23.48 -14.00
N PRO A 90 5.88 -22.87 -13.21
CA PRO A 90 5.61 -21.69 -12.41
C PRO A 90 5.86 -20.37 -13.16
N GLU A 91 6.30 -20.42 -14.41
CA GLU A 91 6.76 -19.26 -15.19
C GLU A 91 5.65 -18.24 -15.41
N ASN A 92 4.40 -18.70 -15.43
CA ASN A 92 3.22 -17.89 -15.67
C ASN A 92 2.55 -17.38 -14.38
N ARG A 93 3.21 -17.47 -13.22
CA ARG A 93 2.66 -17.07 -11.91
C ARG A 93 2.18 -15.60 -11.86
N TRP A 94 2.73 -14.75 -12.73
CA TRP A 94 2.44 -13.34 -12.80
C TRP A 94 1.14 -13.00 -13.54
N ILE A 95 0.57 -13.94 -14.29
CA ILE A 95 -0.66 -13.71 -15.08
C ILE A 95 -1.83 -13.38 -14.14
N GLY A 96 -2.45 -12.23 -14.40
CA GLY A 96 -3.55 -11.70 -13.60
C GLY A 96 -3.11 -11.04 -12.28
N GLN A 97 -1.81 -11.03 -11.97
CA GLN A 97 -1.29 -10.44 -10.72
C GLN A 97 -0.53 -9.14 -10.96
N ARG A 98 0.01 -8.92 -12.15
CA ARG A 98 0.74 -7.69 -12.45
C ARG A 98 -0.18 -6.51 -12.67
N ILE A 99 0.23 -5.37 -12.10
CA ILE A 99 -0.43 -4.07 -12.18
C ILE A 99 0.48 -3.14 -13.01
N SER A 100 0.71 -3.53 -14.26
CA SER A 100 1.58 -2.80 -15.19
C SER A 100 1.04 -2.97 -16.61
N ASP A 101 1.48 -2.10 -17.52
CA ASP A 101 1.06 -2.07 -18.92
C ASP A 101 -0.45 -1.79 -19.11
N PRO A 102 -0.90 -0.54 -18.78
CA PRO A 102 -0.06 0.58 -18.32
C PRO A 102 0.22 0.57 -16.81
N ASP A 103 1.32 1.23 -16.41
CA ASP A 103 1.60 1.50 -14.99
C ASP A 103 0.55 2.45 -14.40
N ILE A 104 0.17 2.22 -13.14
CA ILE A 104 -0.74 3.10 -12.42
C ILE A 104 0.08 4.14 -11.62
N ASP A 105 -0.29 5.41 -11.74
CA ASP A 105 0.15 6.50 -10.87
C ASP A 105 -0.81 6.59 -9.68
N CYS A 106 -0.44 6.01 -8.55
CA CYS A 106 -1.26 6.02 -7.34
C CYS A 106 -1.44 7.42 -6.76
N ALA A 107 -0.44 8.30 -6.93
CA ALA A 107 -0.56 9.69 -6.51
C ALA A 107 -1.57 10.46 -7.37
N ALA A 108 -1.62 10.19 -8.67
CA ALA A 108 -2.66 10.76 -9.54
C ALA A 108 -4.06 10.28 -9.17
N LEU A 109 -4.22 9.01 -8.80
CA LEU A 109 -5.50 8.49 -8.29
C LEU A 109 -5.90 9.22 -7.00
N GLY A 110 -4.97 9.47 -6.09
CA GLY A 110 -5.21 10.28 -4.89
C GLY A 110 -5.67 11.70 -5.23
N ARG A 111 -4.98 12.37 -6.16
CA ARG A 111 -5.38 13.71 -6.64
C ARG A 111 -6.77 13.72 -7.25
N ALA A 112 -7.13 12.70 -8.00
CA ALA A 112 -8.48 12.58 -8.57
C ALA A 112 -9.58 12.46 -7.51
N GLN A 113 -9.23 12.02 -6.28
CA GLN A 113 -10.13 11.98 -5.12
C GLN A 113 -10.04 13.23 -4.24
N GLY A 114 -9.25 14.24 -4.63
CA GLY A 114 -9.09 15.52 -3.92
C GLY A 114 -7.93 15.56 -2.90
N ALA A 115 -7.11 14.53 -2.81
CA ALA A 115 -5.93 14.52 -1.95
C ALA A 115 -4.73 15.26 -2.57
N VAL A 116 -3.73 15.58 -1.76
CA VAL A 116 -2.41 16.03 -2.22
C VAL A 116 -1.62 14.78 -2.62
N GLY A 117 -1.33 14.63 -3.90
CA GLY A 117 -0.57 13.50 -4.44
C GLY A 117 0.83 13.90 -4.86
N PHE A 118 1.83 13.20 -4.35
CA PHE A 118 3.23 13.40 -4.70
C PHE A 118 3.63 12.43 -5.81
N ALA A 119 4.32 12.93 -6.83
CA ALA A 119 4.78 12.13 -7.97
C ALA A 119 5.56 10.89 -7.50
N PRO A 120 5.57 9.79 -8.29
CA PRO A 120 6.21 8.57 -7.86
C PRO A 120 7.67 8.76 -7.46
N VAL A 121 8.00 8.37 -6.23
CA VAL A 121 9.37 8.37 -5.71
C VAL A 121 10.08 7.15 -6.25
N ILE A 122 11.06 7.36 -7.12
CA ILE A 122 11.83 6.29 -7.79
C ILE A 122 13.24 6.20 -7.21
N LYS A 123 13.79 7.31 -6.71
CA LYS A 123 15.14 7.37 -6.16
C LYS A 123 15.09 7.47 -4.65
N THR A 124 15.89 6.69 -3.96
CA THR A 124 15.99 6.70 -2.50
C THR A 124 16.29 8.10 -1.94
N GLY A 125 17.08 8.91 -2.64
CA GLY A 125 17.41 10.27 -2.21
C GLY A 125 16.21 11.22 -2.16
N ASP A 126 15.15 10.95 -2.91
CA ASP A 126 13.94 11.78 -2.97
C ASP A 126 12.91 11.39 -1.89
N LEU A 127 13.13 10.27 -1.18
CA LEU A 127 12.18 9.71 -0.24
C LEU A 127 11.94 10.63 0.97
N VAL A 128 13.01 11.02 1.64
CA VAL A 128 12.92 11.87 2.84
C VAL A 128 12.32 13.25 2.51
N PRO A 129 12.81 13.98 1.49
CA PRO A 129 12.21 15.27 1.13
C PRO A 129 10.72 15.16 0.76
N THR A 130 10.31 14.08 0.11
CA THR A 130 8.89 13.87 -0.24
C THR A 130 8.05 13.61 1.01
N PHE A 131 8.54 12.82 1.96
CA PHE A 131 7.84 12.59 3.21
C PHE A 131 7.71 13.86 4.04
N GLU A 132 8.74 14.69 4.13
CA GLU A 132 8.66 15.98 4.83
C GLU A 132 7.55 16.88 4.27
N GLN A 133 7.44 16.96 2.94
CA GLN A 133 6.36 17.70 2.29
C GLN A 133 4.99 17.08 2.56
N ALA A 134 4.89 15.75 2.49
CA ALA A 134 3.63 15.05 2.72
C ALA A 134 3.17 15.16 4.18
N ILE A 135 4.08 15.07 5.14
CA ILE A 135 3.79 15.28 6.56
C ILE A 135 3.30 16.71 6.77
N THR A 136 3.97 17.70 6.20
CA THR A 136 3.55 19.11 6.28
C THR A 136 2.12 19.29 5.75
N ALA A 137 1.76 18.67 4.63
CA ALA A 137 0.41 18.73 4.09
C ALA A 137 -0.63 18.13 5.07
N VAL A 138 -0.30 16.98 5.69
CA VAL A 138 -1.20 16.35 6.67
C VAL A 138 -1.34 17.19 7.94
N GLU A 139 -0.26 17.81 8.41
CA GLU A 139 -0.30 18.73 9.55
C GLU A 139 -1.15 19.99 9.27
N GLN A 140 -1.26 20.38 8.00
CA GLN A 140 -2.15 21.44 7.53
C GLN A 140 -3.61 20.98 7.35
N GLY A 141 -3.90 19.73 7.64
CA GLY A 141 -5.26 19.17 7.60
C GLY A 141 -5.61 18.44 6.31
N GLU A 142 -4.65 18.24 5.40
CA GLU A 142 -4.87 17.58 4.13
C GLU A 142 -4.77 16.06 4.22
N VAL A 143 -5.29 15.37 3.22
CA VAL A 143 -5.00 13.97 2.94
C VAL A 143 -3.86 13.91 1.92
N ALA A 144 -2.79 13.20 2.24
CA ALA A 144 -1.62 13.10 1.38
C ALA A 144 -1.41 11.66 0.87
N VAL A 145 -0.99 11.52 -0.39
CA VAL A 145 -0.65 10.23 -1.01
C VAL A 145 0.76 10.31 -1.58
N VAL A 146 1.63 9.45 -1.11
CA VAL A 146 3.00 9.26 -1.62
C VAL A 146 3.07 7.91 -2.33
N ASP A 147 3.29 7.91 -3.64
CA ASP A 147 3.53 6.72 -4.45
C ASP A 147 5.04 6.40 -4.40
N VAL A 148 5.42 5.32 -3.73
CA VAL A 148 6.82 4.89 -3.62
C VAL A 148 7.04 3.66 -4.49
N ARG A 149 7.85 3.79 -5.52
CA ARG A 149 8.25 2.65 -6.37
C ARG A 149 9.20 1.75 -5.61
N VAL A 150 8.77 0.51 -5.44
CA VAL A 150 9.56 -0.54 -4.77
C VAL A 150 9.73 -1.74 -5.68
N GLU A 151 10.83 -2.48 -5.46
CA GLU A 151 11.04 -3.74 -6.17
C GLU A 151 10.06 -4.81 -5.67
N PRO A 152 9.49 -5.63 -6.58
CA PRO A 152 8.71 -6.79 -6.18
C PRO A 152 9.60 -7.74 -5.38
N GLY A 153 9.20 -8.08 -4.17
CA GLY A 153 9.97 -9.03 -3.38
C GLY A 153 9.63 -9.00 -1.90
N TYR A 154 10.01 -10.07 -1.25
CA TYR A 154 10.10 -10.18 0.19
C TYR A 154 11.56 -10.46 0.56
N SER A 155 11.91 -10.29 1.84
CA SER A 155 13.21 -10.75 2.33
C SER A 155 13.41 -12.24 2.00
N ALA A 156 14.65 -12.67 1.80
CA ALA A 156 14.94 -14.09 1.51
C ALA A 156 14.32 -15.04 2.56
N VAL A 157 14.29 -14.63 3.82
CA VAL A 157 13.70 -15.40 4.92
C VAL A 157 12.17 -15.52 4.75
N ALA A 158 11.48 -14.42 4.42
CA ALA A 158 10.04 -14.42 4.21
C ALA A 158 9.66 -15.26 2.98
N THR A 159 10.40 -15.10 1.87
CA THR A 159 10.20 -15.89 0.65
C THR A 159 10.40 -17.38 0.91
N ALA A 160 11.46 -17.77 1.61
CA ALA A 160 11.71 -19.17 1.99
C ALA A 160 10.60 -19.73 2.89
N ALA A 161 10.07 -18.92 3.80
CA ALA A 161 8.96 -19.34 4.66
C ALA A 161 7.67 -19.59 3.86
N MET A 162 7.37 -18.73 2.87
CA MET A 162 6.19 -18.87 2.00
C MET A 162 6.28 -20.08 1.06
N LEU A 163 7.48 -20.42 0.62
CA LEU A 163 7.71 -21.56 -0.29
C LEU A 163 7.97 -22.89 0.42
N ARG A 164 8.00 -22.92 1.76
CA ARG A 164 8.19 -24.17 2.52
C ARG A 164 7.17 -25.24 2.12
N GLY A 165 7.66 -26.47 1.95
CA GLY A 165 6.84 -27.62 1.58
C GLY A 165 6.54 -27.75 0.08
N THR A 166 7.19 -26.95 -0.76
CA THR A 166 7.10 -27.09 -2.24
C THR A 166 8.25 -27.91 -2.84
N GLU A 167 9.29 -28.16 -2.04
CA GLU A 167 10.38 -29.06 -2.42
C GLU A 167 9.97 -30.52 -2.10
N LYS A 168 9.87 -31.36 -3.12
CA LYS A 168 9.76 -32.80 -3.04
C LYS A 168 11.06 -33.45 -3.47
#